data_3353ed5bbfb6295d605fe523af8fecf1
#
_entry.id   3353ed5bbfb6295d605fe523af8fecf1
#
_cell.length_a   1.000
_cell.length_b   1.000
_cell.length_c   1.000
_cell.angle_alpha   90.00
_cell.angle_beta   90.00
_cell.angle_gamma   90.00
#
_symmetry.space_group_name_H-M   'P 1'
#
loop_
_entity.id
_entity.type
_entity.pdbx_description
1 polymer ?
#
loop_
_entity_poly.entity_id
_entity_poly.type
_entity_poly.pdbx_seq_one_letter_code
_entity_poly.pdbx_strand_id
1 'polypeptide(L)'
;MADESDGVRLIVRRLDVLGGGHEVLRRAAARALGKLDPPRATELLSTVMRLSVERWEPAMRVLPAFMRALEDDADLIPHFASLRQVAALHEQDEVTFVFSEGRPVQEYDTDAAARADAKLFTSPLGVLKTRARITRNPDELSRLAVASNASVIREVLKNPRLTEDLVVRIAARRPARPEPLEEIWRSPRWNRQPAVRRALVFNPYLSPEVAVKIVPLMSVTDLKELATDRNVHLSVRELAGRLSASARRR
;
A
#
# COMPACT_ATOMS: atom_id res chain seq x y z
N MET A 1 -26.42 -14.66 0.06
CA MET A 1 -25.96 -13.25 -0.21
C MET A 1 -26.07 -12.32 1.00
N ALA A 2 -27.21 -12.17 1.71
CA ALA A 2 -27.25 -11.30 2.91
C ALA A 2 -26.46 -11.89 4.10
N ASP A 3 -26.56 -13.20 4.32
CA ASP A 3 -25.91 -13.91 5.43
C ASP A 3 -24.37 -13.97 5.31
N GLU A 4 -23.84 -14.10 4.10
CA GLU A 4 -22.39 -14.11 3.81
C GLU A 4 -21.74 -12.74 4.05
N SER A 5 -22.41 -11.65 3.64
CA SER A 5 -21.94 -10.28 3.90
C SER A 5 -21.85 -9.97 5.39
N ASP A 6 -22.78 -10.53 6.20
CA ASP A 6 -22.79 -10.34 7.65
C ASP A 6 -21.65 -11.12 8.32
N GLY A 7 -21.30 -12.31 7.82
CA GLY A 7 -20.13 -13.07 8.27
C GLY A 7 -18.82 -12.33 8.05
N VAL A 8 -18.63 -11.74 6.87
CA VAL A 8 -17.45 -10.93 6.55
C VAL A 8 -17.37 -9.70 7.46
N ARG A 9 -18.48 -8.98 7.63
CA ARG A 9 -18.54 -7.82 8.52
C ARG A 9 -18.19 -8.16 9.97
N LEU A 10 -18.59 -9.33 10.44
CA LEU A 10 -18.24 -9.80 11.77
C LEU A 10 -16.73 -10.05 11.92
N ILE A 11 -16.11 -10.69 10.93
CA ILE A 11 -14.64 -10.90 10.91
C ILE A 11 -13.92 -9.56 10.94
N VAL A 12 -14.32 -8.62 10.09
CA VAL A 12 -13.71 -7.28 10.01
C VAL A 12 -13.85 -6.52 11.34
N ARG A 13 -15.04 -6.53 11.96
CA ARG A 13 -15.24 -5.89 13.27
C ARG A 13 -14.38 -6.51 14.37
N ARG A 14 -14.25 -7.84 14.39
CA ARG A 14 -13.37 -8.54 15.35
C ARG A 14 -11.91 -8.14 15.18
N LEU A 15 -11.43 -8.01 13.95
CA LEU A 15 -10.08 -7.57 13.66
C LEU A 15 -9.87 -6.10 14.04
N ASP A 16 -10.84 -5.24 13.76
CA ASP A 16 -10.79 -3.81 14.06
C ASP A 16 -10.66 -3.52 15.56
N VAL A 17 -11.31 -4.33 16.40
CA VAL A 17 -11.30 -4.21 17.87
C VAL A 17 -10.02 -4.77 18.51
N LEU A 18 -9.21 -5.56 17.78
CA LEU A 18 -8.03 -6.21 18.35
C LEU A 18 -6.98 -5.26 18.93
N GLY A 19 -7.06 -3.95 18.69
CA GLY A 19 -6.32 -2.88 19.43
C GLY A 19 -4.81 -3.05 19.56
N GLY A 20 -4.25 -4.14 19.08
CA GLY A 20 -2.83 -4.45 19.07
C GLY A 20 -2.11 -3.65 17.97
N GLY A 21 -0.80 -3.46 18.12
CA GLY A 21 0.00 -2.81 17.09
C GLY A 21 -0.19 -3.42 15.70
N HIS A 22 0.24 -2.71 14.65
CA HIS A 22 0.04 -3.12 13.24
C HIS A 22 0.49 -4.54 12.92
N GLU A 23 1.52 -5.03 13.59
CA GLU A 23 2.02 -6.39 13.39
C GLU A 23 1.02 -7.43 13.92
N VAL A 24 0.37 -7.15 15.05
CA VAL A 24 -0.66 -8.04 15.63
C VAL A 24 -1.85 -8.11 14.69
N LEU A 25 -2.32 -6.97 14.19
CA LEU A 25 -3.44 -6.91 13.25
C LEU A 25 -3.10 -7.61 11.93
N ARG A 26 -1.89 -7.42 11.40
CA ARG A 26 -1.42 -8.07 10.17
C ARG A 26 -1.42 -9.60 10.31
N ARG A 27 -0.81 -10.13 11.37
CA ARG A 27 -0.80 -11.58 11.64
C ARG A 27 -2.21 -12.13 11.91
N ALA A 28 -3.07 -11.36 12.55
CA ALA A 28 -4.47 -11.75 12.75
C ALA A 28 -5.24 -11.81 11.42
N ALA A 29 -4.99 -10.88 10.51
CA ALA A 29 -5.55 -10.88 9.15
C ALA A 29 -5.06 -12.12 8.36
N ALA A 30 -3.76 -12.45 8.40
CA ALA A 30 -3.20 -13.65 7.78
C ALA A 30 -3.87 -14.93 8.31
N ARG A 31 -4.00 -15.04 9.63
CA ARG A 31 -4.68 -16.19 10.26
C ARG A 31 -6.17 -16.26 9.92
N ALA A 32 -6.84 -15.12 9.76
CA ALA A 32 -8.23 -15.09 9.34
C ALA A 32 -8.40 -15.65 7.92
N LEU A 33 -7.51 -15.29 6.99
CA LEU A 33 -7.45 -15.87 5.66
C LEU A 33 -7.11 -17.36 5.69
N GLY A 34 -6.09 -17.74 6.47
CA GLY A 34 -5.61 -19.12 6.54
C GLY A 34 -6.61 -20.12 7.15
N LYS A 35 -7.60 -19.64 7.91
CA LYS A 35 -8.67 -20.48 8.49
C LYS A 35 -9.84 -20.74 7.54
N LEU A 36 -9.95 -19.97 6.47
CA LEU A 36 -11.00 -20.11 5.46
C LEU A 36 -10.50 -21.01 4.33
N ASP A 37 -11.42 -21.65 3.63
CA ASP A 37 -11.10 -22.28 2.35
C ASP A 37 -10.77 -21.20 1.28
N PRO A 38 -10.09 -21.54 0.18
CA PRO A 38 -9.68 -20.56 -0.82
C PRO A 38 -10.83 -19.71 -1.38
N PRO A 39 -12.02 -20.24 -1.73
CA PRO A 39 -13.15 -19.43 -2.19
C PRO A 39 -13.62 -18.39 -1.17
N ARG A 40 -13.77 -18.78 0.08
CA ARG A 40 -14.19 -17.86 1.16
C ARG A 40 -13.10 -16.84 1.51
N ALA A 41 -11.83 -17.21 1.41
CA ALA A 41 -10.72 -16.28 1.63
C ALA A 41 -10.69 -15.18 0.55
N THR A 42 -10.91 -15.54 -0.73
CA THR A 42 -10.99 -14.57 -1.82
C THR A 42 -12.24 -13.71 -1.72
N GLU A 43 -13.38 -14.28 -1.33
CA GLU A 43 -14.62 -13.55 -1.07
C GLU A 43 -14.46 -12.54 0.08
N LEU A 44 -13.79 -12.94 1.17
CA LEU A 44 -13.46 -12.04 2.28
C LEU A 44 -12.65 -10.84 1.76
N LEU A 45 -11.58 -11.06 0.98
CA LEU A 45 -10.75 -9.99 0.41
C LEU A 45 -11.56 -9.07 -0.51
N SER A 46 -12.32 -9.62 -1.46
CA SER A 46 -13.19 -8.87 -2.38
C SER A 46 -14.19 -7.99 -1.61
N THR A 47 -14.87 -8.58 -0.63
CA THR A 47 -15.86 -7.86 0.18
C THR A 47 -15.22 -6.74 1.01
N VAL A 48 -14.06 -6.99 1.64
CA VAL A 48 -13.35 -5.95 2.41
C VAL A 48 -12.88 -4.81 1.50
N MET A 49 -12.38 -5.11 0.31
CA MET A 49 -12.00 -4.10 -0.69
C MET A 49 -13.20 -3.22 -1.06
N ARG A 50 -14.33 -3.82 -1.39
CA ARG A 50 -15.58 -3.12 -1.71
C ARG A 50 -16.06 -2.23 -0.56
N LEU A 51 -16.16 -2.79 0.65
CA LEU A 51 -16.56 -2.05 1.85
C LEU A 51 -15.62 -0.88 2.16
N SER A 52 -14.33 -0.99 1.83
CA SER A 52 -13.37 0.10 1.97
C SER A 52 -13.67 1.24 0.99
N VAL A 53 -13.97 0.93 -0.26
CA VAL A 53 -14.39 1.94 -1.27
C VAL A 53 -15.70 2.61 -0.89
N GLU A 54 -16.64 1.86 -0.28
CA GLU A 54 -17.89 2.37 0.30
C GLU A 54 -17.68 3.21 1.57
N ARG A 55 -16.41 3.44 1.99
CA ARG A 55 -16.04 4.24 3.15
C ARG A 55 -16.51 3.67 4.49
N TRP A 56 -16.74 2.35 4.56
CA TRP A 56 -17.02 1.70 5.83
C TRP A 56 -15.73 1.65 6.68
N GLU A 57 -15.72 2.44 7.74
CA GLU A 57 -14.55 2.70 8.57
C GLU A 57 -13.79 1.43 9.03
N PRO A 58 -14.46 0.37 9.57
CA PRO A 58 -13.73 -0.82 9.99
C PRO A 58 -12.96 -1.48 8.84
N ALA A 59 -13.54 -1.55 7.63
CA ALA A 59 -12.84 -2.10 6.47
C ALA A 59 -11.64 -1.24 6.08
N MET A 60 -11.77 0.08 6.09
CA MET A 60 -10.66 0.99 5.78
C MET A 60 -9.48 0.85 6.76
N ARG A 61 -9.75 0.55 8.04
CA ARG A 61 -8.70 0.34 9.05
C ARG A 61 -8.03 -1.02 8.94
N VAL A 62 -8.78 -2.05 8.55
CA VAL A 62 -8.31 -3.45 8.52
C VAL A 62 -7.70 -3.84 7.17
N LEU A 63 -8.18 -3.27 6.07
CA LEU A 63 -7.71 -3.61 4.71
C LEU A 63 -6.17 -3.49 4.55
N PRO A 64 -5.48 -2.44 5.04
CA PRO A 64 -4.02 -2.39 4.96
C PRO A 64 -3.34 -3.59 5.62
N ALA A 65 -3.92 -4.13 6.69
CA ALA A 65 -3.38 -5.30 7.37
C ALA A 65 -3.55 -6.57 6.52
N PHE A 66 -4.68 -6.75 5.82
CA PHE A 66 -4.85 -7.83 4.86
C PHE A 66 -3.85 -7.74 3.70
N MET A 67 -3.71 -6.55 3.10
CA MET A 67 -2.79 -6.33 2.01
C MET A 67 -1.33 -6.60 2.41
N ARG A 68 -0.95 -6.20 3.62
CA ARG A 68 0.37 -6.47 4.18
C ARG A 68 0.56 -7.94 4.58
N ALA A 69 -0.50 -8.61 5.02
CA ALA A 69 -0.46 -10.04 5.34
C ALA A 69 -0.14 -10.89 4.11
N LEU A 70 -0.68 -10.53 2.95
CA LEU A 70 -0.37 -11.17 1.67
C LEU A 70 1.11 -10.97 1.24
N GLU A 71 1.77 -9.90 1.70
CA GLU A 71 3.19 -9.64 1.42
C GLU A 71 4.13 -10.34 2.41
N ASP A 72 3.84 -10.22 3.71
CA ASP A 72 4.79 -10.53 4.78
C ASP A 72 4.51 -11.85 5.53
N ASP A 73 3.28 -12.36 5.46
CA ASP A 73 2.83 -13.52 6.24
C ASP A 73 2.16 -14.59 5.34
N ALA A 74 2.60 -14.72 4.09
CA ALA A 74 2.09 -15.72 3.15
C ALA A 74 2.21 -17.16 3.69
N ASP A 75 3.20 -17.44 4.53
CA ASP A 75 3.42 -18.71 5.23
C ASP A 75 2.30 -19.06 6.22
N LEU A 76 1.57 -18.06 6.72
CA LEU A 76 0.41 -18.28 7.59
C LEU A 76 -0.89 -18.55 6.81
N ILE A 77 -0.83 -18.56 5.47
CA ILE A 77 -1.98 -18.79 4.57
C ILE A 77 -1.70 -20.06 3.75
N PRO A 78 -2.13 -21.25 4.22
CA PRO A 78 -1.75 -22.54 3.61
C PRO A 78 -2.07 -22.66 2.13
N HIS A 79 -3.09 -21.94 1.64
CA HIS A 79 -3.56 -21.95 0.25
C HIS A 79 -3.18 -20.69 -0.53
N PHE A 80 -2.18 -19.93 -0.09
CA PHE A 80 -1.79 -18.64 -0.68
C PHE A 80 -1.58 -18.73 -2.20
N ALA A 81 -0.88 -19.76 -2.67
CA ALA A 81 -0.58 -19.93 -4.09
C ALA A 81 -1.83 -20.11 -4.97
N SER A 82 -2.93 -20.63 -4.41
CA SER A 82 -4.18 -20.85 -5.15
C SER A 82 -5.15 -19.67 -5.13
N LEU A 83 -4.95 -18.68 -4.27
CA LEU A 83 -5.89 -17.55 -4.13
C LEU A 83 -6.13 -16.80 -5.45
N ARG A 84 -5.06 -16.56 -6.24
CA ARG A 84 -5.18 -15.90 -7.55
C ARG A 84 -6.05 -16.69 -8.52
N GLN A 85 -5.82 -18.00 -8.59
CA GLN A 85 -6.58 -18.88 -9.48
C GLN A 85 -8.05 -18.97 -9.06
N VAL A 86 -8.28 -19.09 -7.76
CA VAL A 86 -9.64 -19.16 -7.19
C VAL A 86 -10.39 -17.84 -7.40
N ALA A 87 -9.73 -16.70 -7.21
CA ALA A 87 -10.33 -15.38 -7.47
C ALA A 87 -10.82 -15.26 -8.92
N ALA A 88 -10.01 -15.71 -9.87
CA ALA A 88 -10.38 -15.70 -11.29
C ALA A 88 -11.55 -16.64 -11.62
N LEU A 89 -11.59 -17.83 -10.98
CA LEU A 89 -12.66 -18.82 -11.19
C LEU A 89 -14.02 -18.37 -10.62
N HIS A 90 -14.02 -17.57 -9.56
CA HIS A 90 -15.22 -17.09 -8.88
C HIS A 90 -15.60 -15.66 -9.27
N GLU A 91 -15.10 -15.15 -10.41
CA GLU A 91 -15.39 -13.78 -10.92
C GLU A 91 -15.06 -12.67 -9.92
N GLN A 92 -14.11 -12.92 -9.02
CA GLN A 92 -13.61 -11.96 -8.04
C GLN A 92 -12.40 -11.22 -8.62
N ASP A 93 -12.63 -10.59 -9.76
CA ASP A 93 -11.59 -9.96 -10.59
C ASP A 93 -10.73 -8.94 -9.83
N GLU A 94 -11.33 -8.18 -8.89
CA GLU A 94 -10.59 -7.20 -8.09
C GLU A 94 -9.52 -7.84 -7.21
N VAL A 95 -9.76 -9.06 -6.68
CA VAL A 95 -8.76 -9.80 -5.89
C VAL A 95 -7.64 -10.32 -6.77
N THR A 96 -7.94 -10.70 -8.02
CA THR A 96 -6.93 -11.15 -8.98
C THR A 96 -5.85 -10.07 -9.20
N PHE A 97 -6.25 -8.79 -9.24
CA PHE A 97 -5.30 -7.68 -9.38
C PHE A 97 -4.36 -7.52 -8.19
N VAL A 98 -4.75 -7.92 -6.97
CA VAL A 98 -3.87 -7.85 -5.79
C VAL A 98 -2.61 -8.70 -5.96
N PHE A 99 -2.68 -9.73 -6.81
CA PHE A 99 -1.55 -10.61 -7.17
C PHE A 99 -0.88 -10.20 -8.49
N SER A 100 -1.10 -8.98 -8.99
CA SER A 100 -0.43 -8.49 -10.18
C SER A 100 1.05 -8.31 -9.91
N GLU A 101 1.87 -8.82 -10.81
CA GLU A 101 3.31 -8.62 -10.86
C GLU A 101 3.63 -7.69 -12.04
N GLY A 102 4.73 -6.96 -11.96
CA GLY A 102 5.16 -6.12 -13.07
C GLY A 102 6.18 -5.08 -12.69
N ARG A 103 6.71 -4.41 -13.70
CA ARG A 103 7.63 -3.29 -13.52
C ARG A 103 6.85 -1.97 -13.43
N PRO A 104 7.38 -0.97 -12.73
CA PRO A 104 6.86 0.39 -12.78
C PRO A 104 6.72 0.87 -14.23
N VAL A 105 5.82 1.82 -14.48
CA VAL A 105 5.63 2.42 -15.82
C VAL A 105 6.87 3.16 -16.27
N GLN A 106 7.60 3.75 -15.32
CA GLN A 106 8.88 4.41 -15.55
C GLN A 106 9.98 3.77 -14.73
N GLU A 107 11.10 3.46 -15.39
CA GLU A 107 12.28 2.92 -14.74
C GLU A 107 13.21 4.04 -14.30
N TYR A 108 13.84 3.85 -13.17
CA TYR A 108 14.78 4.81 -12.58
C TYR A 108 16.20 4.47 -12.98
N ASP A 109 16.93 5.46 -13.51
CA ASP A 109 18.35 5.32 -13.77
C ASP A 109 19.13 5.24 -12.44
N THR A 110 19.54 4.01 -12.08
CA THR A 110 20.24 3.69 -10.84
C THR A 110 21.60 4.38 -10.74
N ASP A 111 22.28 4.58 -11.87
CA ASP A 111 23.62 5.19 -11.90
C ASP A 111 23.52 6.71 -11.73
N ALA A 112 22.52 7.34 -12.33
CA ALA A 112 22.24 8.77 -12.10
C ALA A 112 21.85 9.01 -10.64
N ALA A 113 21.09 8.10 -10.02
CA ALA A 113 20.73 8.16 -8.62
C ALA A 113 21.92 8.05 -7.68
N ALA A 114 22.77 7.05 -7.90
CA ALA A 114 23.94 6.83 -7.08
C ALA A 114 24.88 8.05 -7.12
N ARG A 115 25.04 8.65 -8.31
CA ARG A 115 25.81 9.90 -8.47
C ARG A 115 25.18 11.09 -7.75
N ALA A 116 23.86 11.22 -7.78
CA ALA A 116 23.13 12.28 -7.09
C ALA A 116 23.25 12.11 -5.57
N ASP A 117 23.06 10.91 -5.04
CA ASP A 117 23.21 10.61 -3.62
C ASP A 117 24.67 10.82 -3.15
N ALA A 118 25.67 10.42 -3.94
CA ALA A 118 27.08 10.65 -3.61
C ALA A 118 27.43 12.13 -3.52
N LYS A 119 26.81 12.99 -4.35
CA LYS A 119 26.97 14.44 -4.28
C LYS A 119 26.27 15.07 -3.07
N LEU A 120 25.13 14.49 -2.65
CA LEU A 120 24.33 15.02 -1.55
C LEU A 120 24.82 14.54 -0.18
N PHE A 121 25.41 13.35 -0.10
CA PHE A 121 25.75 12.68 1.15
C PHE A 121 27.21 12.22 1.16
N THR A 122 28.07 13.03 1.75
CA THR A 122 29.47 12.66 2.01
C THR A 122 29.65 11.81 3.26
N SER A 123 28.59 11.68 4.07
CA SER A 123 28.62 10.93 5.33
C SER A 123 28.30 9.44 5.13
N PRO A 124 28.90 8.54 5.93
CA PRO A 124 28.56 7.11 5.91
C PRO A 124 27.06 6.85 6.15
N LEU A 125 26.52 5.82 5.51
CA LEU A 125 25.09 5.45 5.58
C LEU A 125 24.55 5.32 7.01
N GLY A 126 25.35 4.76 7.93
CA GLY A 126 24.96 4.62 9.34
C GLY A 126 24.73 5.97 10.01
N VAL A 127 25.58 6.97 9.72
CA VAL A 127 25.44 8.33 10.23
C VAL A 127 24.20 8.99 9.66
N LEU A 128 23.94 8.83 8.35
CA LEU A 128 22.73 9.37 7.69
C LEU A 128 21.46 8.79 8.31
N LYS A 129 21.42 7.50 8.58
CA LYS A 129 20.28 6.82 9.23
C LYS A 129 20.03 7.34 10.64
N THR A 130 21.08 7.49 11.43
CA THR A 130 20.97 8.04 12.79
C THR A 130 20.47 9.48 12.74
N ARG A 131 21.06 10.33 11.90
CA ARG A 131 20.62 11.72 11.72
C ARG A 131 19.16 11.79 11.24
N ALA A 132 18.77 10.98 10.26
CA ALA A 132 17.40 10.92 9.76
C ALA A 132 16.37 10.67 10.88
N ARG A 133 16.72 9.79 11.82
CA ARG A 133 15.81 9.44 12.92
C ARG A 133 15.70 10.52 13.99
N ILE A 134 16.81 11.21 14.33
CA ILE A 134 16.88 12.07 15.52
C ILE A 134 16.95 13.57 15.23
N THR A 135 17.23 14.00 13.99
CA THR A 135 17.38 15.42 13.67
C THR A 135 16.13 16.22 14.02
N ARG A 136 16.34 17.38 14.60
CA ARG A 136 15.27 18.35 14.90
C ARG A 136 15.28 19.52 13.89
N ASN A 137 16.29 19.57 13.03
CA ASN A 137 16.42 20.61 12.01
C ASN A 137 15.54 20.25 10.78
N PRO A 138 14.53 21.07 10.43
CA PRO A 138 13.64 20.83 9.30
C PRO A 138 14.37 20.79 7.96
N ASP A 139 15.38 21.65 7.78
CA ASP A 139 16.14 21.72 6.54
C ASP A 139 16.99 20.47 6.32
N GLU A 140 17.61 19.97 7.40
CA GLU A 140 18.35 18.72 7.36
C GLU A 140 17.41 17.54 7.08
N LEU A 141 16.24 17.49 7.73
CA LEU A 141 15.24 16.44 7.49
C LEU A 141 14.75 16.47 6.04
N SER A 142 14.50 17.66 5.50
CA SER A 142 14.11 17.83 4.09
C SER A 142 15.21 17.39 3.13
N ARG A 143 16.48 17.61 3.45
CA ARG A 143 17.62 17.12 2.65
C ARG A 143 17.72 15.58 2.71
N LEU A 144 17.56 14.97 3.89
CA LEU A 144 17.58 13.52 4.05
C LEU A 144 16.39 12.85 3.38
N ALA A 145 15.25 13.53 3.29
CA ALA A 145 14.03 13.07 2.63
C ALA A 145 14.17 12.91 1.10
N VAL A 146 15.23 13.47 0.50
CA VAL A 146 15.53 13.28 -0.94
C VAL A 146 16.51 12.15 -1.21
N ALA A 147 16.96 11.41 -0.19
CA ALA A 147 17.81 10.25 -0.36
C ALA A 147 17.14 9.19 -1.23
N SER A 148 17.90 8.60 -2.15
CA SER A 148 17.43 7.47 -2.97
C SER A 148 17.54 6.13 -2.22
N ASN A 149 18.17 6.12 -1.05
CA ASN A 149 18.37 4.91 -0.25
C ASN A 149 17.16 4.65 0.65
N ALA A 150 16.47 3.53 0.41
CA ALA A 150 15.27 3.12 1.16
C ALA A 150 15.48 3.04 2.67
N SER A 151 16.69 2.63 3.13
CA SER A 151 16.95 2.52 4.56
C SER A 151 17.08 3.88 5.25
N VAL A 152 17.52 4.93 4.54
CA VAL A 152 17.51 6.32 5.05
C VAL A 152 16.06 6.81 5.12
N ILE A 153 15.29 6.61 4.06
CA ILE A 153 13.87 6.98 4.05
C ILE A 153 13.09 6.29 5.17
N ARG A 154 13.35 5.00 5.42
CA ARG A 154 12.75 4.29 6.56
C ARG A 154 13.00 4.99 7.90
N GLU A 155 14.19 5.53 8.12
CA GLU A 155 14.51 6.26 9.35
C GLU A 155 13.92 7.68 9.34
N VAL A 156 13.86 8.36 8.18
CA VAL A 156 13.13 9.63 8.01
C VAL A 156 11.66 9.46 8.41
N LEU A 157 11.00 8.37 7.95
CA LEU A 157 9.58 8.11 8.23
C LEU A 157 9.28 7.89 9.73
N LYS A 158 10.29 7.51 10.53
CA LYS A 158 10.19 7.38 12.00
C LYS A 158 10.43 8.68 12.74
N ASN A 159 10.95 9.71 12.08
CA ASN A 159 11.26 10.98 12.73
C ASN A 159 9.99 11.65 13.27
N PRO A 160 9.94 12.04 14.57
CA PRO A 160 8.75 12.68 15.16
C PRO A 160 8.45 14.06 14.57
N ARG A 161 9.43 14.74 13.98
CA ARG A 161 9.27 16.05 13.34
C ARG A 161 8.81 15.96 11.88
N LEU A 162 8.72 14.77 11.32
CA LEU A 162 8.27 14.59 9.95
C LEU A 162 6.78 14.98 9.83
N THR A 163 6.49 15.83 8.84
CA THR A 163 5.16 16.30 8.52
C THR A 163 4.56 15.54 7.35
N GLU A 164 3.23 15.51 7.25
CA GLU A 164 2.52 14.91 6.13
C GLU A 164 2.93 15.52 4.79
N ASP A 165 3.04 16.86 4.72
CA ASP A 165 3.45 17.57 3.50
C ASP A 165 4.82 17.12 2.99
N LEU A 166 5.76 16.84 3.90
CA LEU A 166 7.09 16.36 3.50
C LEU A 166 6.99 14.91 2.98
N VAL A 167 6.17 14.06 3.60
CA VAL A 167 5.95 12.69 3.11
C VAL A 167 5.25 12.69 1.75
N VAL A 168 4.25 13.55 1.54
CA VAL A 168 3.61 13.73 0.22
C VAL A 168 4.64 14.16 -0.83
N ARG A 169 5.56 15.07 -0.49
CA ARG A 169 6.64 15.46 -1.40
C ARG A 169 7.59 14.31 -1.74
N ILE A 170 7.92 13.46 -0.76
CA ILE A 170 8.73 12.25 -1.00
C ILE A 170 7.97 11.29 -1.94
N ALA A 171 6.70 11.04 -1.65
CA ALA A 171 5.85 10.14 -2.42
C ALA A 171 5.57 10.62 -3.86
N ALA A 172 5.48 11.94 -4.06
CA ALA A 172 5.25 12.56 -5.36
C ALA A 172 6.53 12.80 -6.19
N ARG A 173 7.71 12.56 -5.61
CA ARG A 173 8.99 12.85 -6.27
C ARG A 173 9.15 12.07 -7.57
N ARG A 174 9.66 12.75 -8.61
CA ARG A 174 9.98 12.16 -9.92
C ARG A 174 11.28 12.79 -10.44
N PRO A 175 12.21 11.98 -10.92
CA PRO A 175 12.27 10.51 -10.85
C PRO A 175 12.47 10.00 -9.42
N ALA A 176 12.05 8.76 -9.16
CA ALA A 176 12.19 8.11 -7.86
C ALA A 176 12.50 6.61 -8.02
N ARG A 177 13.24 6.05 -7.07
CA ARG A 177 13.37 4.59 -6.96
C ARG A 177 12.09 4.02 -6.34
N PRO A 178 11.65 2.80 -6.72
CA PRO A 178 10.46 2.18 -6.13
C PRO A 178 10.62 1.89 -4.63
N GLU A 179 11.80 1.45 -4.18
CA GLU A 179 12.00 0.99 -2.81
C GLU A 179 11.74 2.07 -1.73
N PRO A 180 12.16 3.35 -1.88
CA PRO A 180 11.75 4.43 -1.00
C PRO A 180 10.23 4.67 -0.96
N LEU A 181 9.53 4.52 -2.09
CA LEU A 181 8.08 4.68 -2.16
C LEU A 181 7.37 3.53 -1.42
N GLU A 182 7.88 2.32 -1.56
CA GLU A 182 7.37 1.15 -0.84
C GLU A 182 7.56 1.27 0.68
N GLU A 183 8.67 1.87 1.15
CA GLU A 183 8.87 2.15 2.57
C GLU A 183 7.79 3.09 3.14
N ILE A 184 7.28 4.04 2.34
CA ILE A 184 6.16 4.90 2.76
C ILE A 184 4.88 4.06 2.94
N TRP A 185 4.59 3.17 2.00
CA TRP A 185 3.47 2.23 2.11
C TRP A 185 3.60 1.31 3.33
N ARG A 186 4.81 0.81 3.59
CA ARG A 186 5.11 -0.04 4.77
C ARG A 186 5.00 0.71 6.09
N SER A 187 5.02 2.03 6.09
CA SER A 187 4.92 2.83 7.31
C SER A 187 3.49 2.95 7.81
N PRO A 188 3.15 2.39 8.99
CA PRO A 188 1.79 2.40 9.51
C PRO A 188 1.25 3.81 9.84
N ARG A 189 2.16 4.74 10.13
CA ARG A 189 1.81 6.14 10.38
C ARG A 189 1.36 6.84 9.11
N TRP A 190 2.03 6.57 7.98
CA TRP A 190 1.89 7.35 6.76
C TRP A 190 0.95 6.72 5.73
N ASN A 191 0.85 5.38 5.70
CA ASN A 191 -0.07 4.70 4.79
C ASN A 191 -1.56 4.97 5.08
N ARG A 192 -1.88 5.55 6.23
CA ARG A 192 -3.25 5.94 6.61
C ARG A 192 -3.66 7.28 6.03
N GLN A 193 -2.70 8.13 5.67
CA GLN A 193 -2.96 9.49 5.20
C GLN A 193 -3.45 9.46 3.73
N PRO A 194 -4.64 10.00 3.44
CA PRO A 194 -5.20 9.97 2.08
C PRO A 194 -4.32 10.67 1.04
N ALA A 195 -3.74 11.83 1.40
CA ALA A 195 -2.87 12.57 0.51
C ALA A 195 -1.59 11.80 0.17
N VAL A 196 -1.02 11.06 1.14
CA VAL A 196 0.16 10.21 0.94
C VAL A 196 -0.18 9.04 0.00
N ARG A 197 -1.31 8.35 0.22
CA ARG A 197 -1.77 7.27 -0.67
C ARG A 197 -1.98 7.75 -2.09
N ARG A 198 -2.62 8.92 -2.25
CA ARG A 198 -2.80 9.53 -3.56
C ARG A 198 -1.47 9.79 -4.23
N ALA A 199 -0.53 10.45 -3.55
CA ALA A 199 0.80 10.75 -4.09
C ALA A 199 1.58 9.48 -4.52
N LEU A 200 1.45 8.39 -3.74
CA LEU A 200 2.07 7.10 -4.07
C LEU A 200 1.47 6.47 -5.33
N VAL A 201 0.14 6.31 -5.40
CA VAL A 201 -0.51 5.56 -6.49
C VAL A 201 -0.39 6.29 -7.83
N PHE A 202 -0.37 7.63 -7.83
CA PHE A 202 -0.13 8.43 -9.02
C PHE A 202 1.35 8.56 -9.41
N ASN A 203 2.26 7.93 -8.65
CA ASN A 203 3.68 7.95 -9.00
C ASN A 203 4.02 6.81 -9.97
N PRO A 204 4.46 7.10 -11.22
CA PRO A 204 4.75 6.07 -12.23
C PRO A 204 5.96 5.19 -11.90
N TYR A 205 6.73 5.55 -10.87
CA TYR A 205 7.87 4.78 -10.37
C TYR A 205 7.50 3.80 -9.25
N LEU A 206 6.24 3.85 -8.73
CA LEU A 206 5.79 2.85 -7.77
C LEU A 206 5.53 1.52 -8.46
N SER A 207 5.96 0.41 -7.83
CA SER A 207 5.67 -0.92 -8.35
C SER A 207 4.15 -1.17 -8.42
N PRO A 208 3.64 -1.78 -9.50
CA PRO A 208 2.22 -2.09 -9.62
C PRO A 208 1.74 -3.03 -8.52
N GLU A 209 2.60 -3.93 -8.04
CA GLU A 209 2.33 -4.84 -6.91
C GLU A 209 1.92 -4.10 -5.63
N VAL A 210 2.53 -2.96 -5.36
CA VAL A 210 2.19 -2.11 -4.20
C VAL A 210 1.01 -1.20 -4.53
N ALA A 211 1.00 -0.61 -5.72
CA ALA A 211 -0.04 0.31 -6.13
C ALA A 211 -1.44 -0.34 -6.07
N VAL A 212 -1.62 -1.57 -6.58
CA VAL A 212 -2.92 -2.28 -6.56
C VAL A 212 -3.45 -2.50 -5.14
N LYS A 213 -2.58 -2.64 -4.15
CA LYS A 213 -2.97 -2.81 -2.74
C LYS A 213 -3.45 -1.52 -2.08
N ILE A 214 -3.06 -0.37 -2.65
CA ILE A 214 -3.47 0.95 -2.17
C ILE A 214 -4.81 1.37 -2.80
N VAL A 215 -5.07 0.98 -4.06
CA VAL A 215 -6.25 1.37 -4.84
C VAL A 215 -7.57 1.24 -4.08
N PRO A 216 -7.89 0.13 -3.37
CA PRO A 216 -9.16 0.00 -2.66
C PRO A 216 -9.34 0.95 -1.46
N LEU A 217 -8.29 1.67 -1.08
CA LEU A 217 -8.30 2.68 -0.02
C LEU A 217 -8.53 4.10 -0.55
N MET A 218 -8.62 4.26 -1.88
CA MET A 218 -8.78 5.55 -2.53
C MET A 218 -10.25 6.04 -2.49
N SER A 219 -10.44 7.32 -2.69
CA SER A 219 -11.79 7.88 -2.88
C SER A 219 -12.35 7.51 -4.26
N VAL A 220 -13.68 7.50 -4.40
CA VAL A 220 -14.32 7.24 -5.70
C VAL A 220 -13.88 8.26 -6.76
N THR A 221 -13.61 9.51 -6.38
CA THR A 221 -13.07 10.54 -7.26
C THR A 221 -11.67 10.18 -7.75
N ASP A 222 -10.78 9.79 -6.82
CA ASP A 222 -9.42 9.36 -7.18
C ASP A 222 -9.43 8.09 -8.03
N LEU A 223 -10.33 7.13 -7.76
CA LEU A 223 -10.48 5.91 -8.57
C LEU A 223 -10.86 6.24 -10.03
N LYS A 224 -11.76 7.21 -10.25
CA LYS A 224 -12.13 7.64 -11.61
C LYS A 224 -10.96 8.29 -12.34
N GLU A 225 -10.18 9.11 -11.64
CA GLU A 225 -8.99 9.75 -12.19
C GLU A 225 -7.92 8.70 -12.53
N LEU A 226 -7.63 7.76 -11.58
CA LEU A 226 -6.69 6.66 -11.80
C LEU A 226 -7.06 5.80 -13.03
N ALA A 227 -8.34 5.48 -13.20
CA ALA A 227 -8.80 4.65 -14.31
C ALA A 227 -8.48 5.24 -15.70
N THR A 228 -8.27 6.55 -15.78
CA THR A 228 -7.98 7.27 -17.03
C THR A 228 -6.55 7.76 -17.18
N ASP A 229 -5.74 7.73 -16.10
CA ASP A 229 -4.37 8.23 -16.12
C ASP A 229 -3.42 7.24 -16.81
N ARG A 230 -2.87 7.65 -17.97
CA ARG A 230 -1.95 6.84 -18.78
C ARG A 230 -0.55 6.68 -18.15
N ASN A 231 -0.22 7.49 -17.16
CA ASN A 231 1.05 7.38 -16.43
C ASN A 231 1.02 6.31 -15.32
N VAL A 232 -0.14 5.69 -15.11
CA VAL A 232 -0.35 4.64 -14.10
C VAL A 232 -0.41 3.28 -14.81
N HIS A 233 0.12 2.24 -14.18
CA HIS A 233 0.17 0.88 -14.74
C HIS A 233 -1.22 0.35 -15.07
N LEU A 234 -1.32 -0.46 -16.13
CA LEU A 234 -2.61 -0.96 -16.64
C LEU A 234 -3.43 -1.69 -15.57
N SER A 235 -2.80 -2.58 -14.78
CA SER A 235 -3.50 -3.31 -13.72
C SER A 235 -4.12 -2.39 -12.66
N VAL A 236 -3.43 -1.29 -12.32
CA VAL A 236 -3.92 -0.28 -11.37
C VAL A 236 -5.12 0.47 -11.95
N ARG A 237 -5.06 0.84 -13.24
CA ARG A 237 -6.16 1.52 -13.95
C ARG A 237 -7.40 0.64 -14.05
N GLU A 238 -7.23 -0.62 -14.42
CA GLU A 238 -8.32 -1.58 -14.54
C GLU A 238 -9.00 -1.84 -13.20
N LEU A 239 -8.20 -2.08 -12.15
CA LEU A 239 -8.74 -2.23 -10.79
C LEU A 239 -9.51 -0.99 -10.33
N ALA A 240 -8.95 0.22 -10.55
CA ALA A 240 -9.62 1.47 -10.22
C ALA A 240 -10.94 1.65 -10.98
N GLY A 241 -10.96 1.29 -12.27
CA GLY A 241 -12.17 1.31 -13.10
C GLY A 241 -13.26 0.38 -12.54
N ARG A 242 -12.94 -0.86 -12.20
CA ARG A 242 -13.87 -1.84 -11.63
C ARG A 242 -14.42 -1.38 -10.28
N LEU A 243 -13.58 -0.97 -9.37
CA LEU A 243 -14.00 -0.49 -8.04
C LEU A 243 -14.84 0.79 -8.12
N SER A 244 -14.51 1.71 -9.03
CA SER A 244 -15.32 2.92 -9.23
C SER A 244 -16.70 2.63 -9.83
N ALA A 245 -16.81 1.60 -10.68
CA ALA A 245 -18.07 1.15 -11.27
C ALA A 245 -18.96 0.45 -10.24
N SER A 246 -18.38 -0.38 -9.36
CA SER A 246 -19.11 -1.06 -8.29
C SER A 246 -19.74 -0.09 -7.29
N ALA A 247 -19.02 1.01 -6.96
CA ALA A 247 -19.51 2.05 -6.06
C ALA A 247 -20.70 2.86 -6.62
N ARG A 248 -20.95 2.83 -7.94
CA ARG A 248 -22.08 3.55 -8.59
C ARG A 248 -23.39 2.77 -8.64
N ARG A 249 -23.35 1.46 -8.44
CA ARG A 249 -24.53 0.60 -8.62
C ARG A 249 -25.49 0.57 -7.41
N ARG A 250 -25.24 1.43 -6.46
CA ARG A 250 -26.11 1.66 -5.29
C ARG A 250 -26.49 3.14 -5.16
#